data_ca6894109e8a684fa2428037257a48ad
#
_entry.id   ca6894109e8a684fa2428037257a48ad
#
_cell.length_a   1.000
_cell.length_b   1.000
_cell.length_c   1.000
_cell.angle_alpha   90.00
_cell.angle_beta   90.00
_cell.angle_gamma   90.00
#
_symmetry.space_group_name_H-M   'P 1'
#
loop_
_entity.id
_entity.type
_entity.pdbx_description
1 polymer ?
#
loop_
_entity_poly.entity_id
_entity_poly.type
_entity_poly.pdbx_seq_one_letter_code
_entity_poly.pdbx_strand_id
1 'polypeptide(L)'
;RDQVKAKFSTLEQTKSIDKVKDRFKILLAGKDKAGEFYRQTYLNLFSYVSNRIPEISDELYRIDDAMRAGFAWEMGPFEIWDAVGLDNAKSMMEDLGIEINSWIDEMISTGITSFYKVEGGVKMYYDIPTKSYKPVPGLNEFILLDNLREEKLVWSNSGASLFDIGDGVLNLEFHSKMNTMGAEVIQGINYAIDLAEKEYQGLVIANEGANFSAGANLGMLLM
;
A
#
# COMPACT_ATOMS: atom_id res chain seq x y z
N ARG A 1 -34.46 8.90 -20.35
CA ARG A 1 -34.54 8.06 -19.14
C ARG A 1 -33.56 8.62 -18.14
N ASP A 2 -34.06 9.25 -17.10
CA ASP A 2 -33.24 9.69 -15.96
C ASP A 2 -32.66 8.45 -15.29
N GLN A 3 -31.36 8.25 -15.45
CA GLN A 3 -30.65 7.20 -14.73
C GLN A 3 -30.56 7.63 -13.26
N VAL A 4 -31.37 7.05 -12.41
CA VAL A 4 -31.18 7.19 -10.97
C VAL A 4 -29.87 6.48 -10.60
N LYS A 5 -28.83 7.26 -10.34
CA LYS A 5 -27.57 6.72 -9.82
C LYS A 5 -27.84 6.18 -8.43
N ALA A 6 -27.73 4.86 -8.27
CA ALA A 6 -27.82 4.24 -6.95
C ALA A 6 -26.68 4.81 -6.06
N LYS A 7 -27.05 5.29 -4.88
CA LYS A 7 -26.10 5.77 -3.87
C LYS A 7 -25.97 4.71 -2.78
N PHE A 8 -24.73 4.27 -2.57
CA PHE A 8 -24.40 3.34 -1.49
C PHE A 8 -23.52 4.03 -0.47
N SER A 9 -23.88 3.98 0.80
CA SER A 9 -23.13 4.64 1.88
C SER A 9 -21.68 4.17 1.94
N THR A 10 -21.45 2.88 1.71
CA THR A 10 -20.10 2.30 1.65
C THR A 10 -19.23 2.97 0.59
N LEU A 11 -19.75 3.20 -0.62
CA LEU A 11 -19.00 3.87 -1.69
C LEU A 11 -18.79 5.36 -1.40
N GLU A 12 -19.77 6.02 -0.80
CA GLU A 12 -19.62 7.44 -0.45
C GLU A 12 -18.49 7.67 0.57
N GLN A 13 -18.34 6.76 1.55
CA GLN A 13 -17.28 6.82 2.57
C GLN A 13 -15.87 6.69 1.98
N THR A 14 -15.71 6.01 0.84
CA THR A 14 -14.39 5.82 0.23
C THR A 14 -13.95 6.96 -0.67
N LYS A 15 -14.83 7.90 -1.03
CA LYS A 15 -14.53 8.97 -2.00
C LYS A 15 -13.43 9.93 -1.55
N SER A 16 -13.29 10.15 -0.25
CA SER A 16 -12.28 11.04 0.34
C SER A 16 -11.00 10.33 0.73
N ILE A 17 -10.90 9.03 0.47
CA ILE A 17 -9.75 8.22 0.86
C ILE A 17 -8.88 8.01 -0.37
N ASP A 18 -7.65 8.52 -0.34
CA ASP A 18 -6.73 8.44 -1.46
C ASP A 18 -6.09 7.04 -1.58
N LYS A 19 -5.67 6.45 -0.46
CA LYS A 19 -4.99 5.15 -0.47
C LYS A 19 -5.95 4.00 -0.69
N VAL A 20 -5.72 3.21 -1.74
CA VAL A 20 -6.55 2.05 -2.12
C VAL A 20 -6.64 1.04 -0.99
N LYS A 21 -5.55 0.75 -0.29
CA LYS A 21 -5.52 -0.17 0.85
C LYS A 21 -6.53 0.19 1.95
N ASP A 22 -6.72 1.48 2.21
CA ASP A 22 -7.65 1.94 3.25
C ASP A 22 -9.10 1.91 2.77
N ARG A 23 -9.33 2.06 1.46
CA ARG A 23 -10.66 1.86 0.85
C ARG A 23 -11.15 0.44 1.02
N PHE A 24 -10.29 -0.57 0.83
CA PHE A 24 -10.68 -1.98 0.95
C PHE A 24 -11.19 -2.35 2.34
N LYS A 25 -10.61 -1.80 3.40
CA LYS A 25 -11.11 -2.00 4.78
C LYS A 25 -12.58 -1.58 4.91
N ILE A 26 -12.93 -0.42 4.34
CA ILE A 26 -14.29 0.12 4.39
C ILE A 26 -15.23 -0.65 3.46
N LEU A 27 -14.77 -0.97 2.26
CA LEU A 27 -15.56 -1.69 1.26
C LEU A 27 -16.01 -3.06 1.77
N LEU A 28 -15.11 -3.82 2.39
CA LEU A 28 -15.44 -5.14 2.91
C LEU A 28 -16.22 -5.06 4.25
N ALA A 29 -16.06 -4.01 5.04
CA ALA A 29 -16.83 -3.79 6.26
C ALA A 29 -18.25 -3.24 6.00
N GLY A 30 -18.54 -2.75 4.80
CA GLY A 30 -19.82 -2.14 4.42
C GLY A 30 -21.02 -3.07 4.60
N LYS A 31 -22.14 -2.53 5.11
CA LYS A 31 -23.37 -3.32 5.40
C LYS A 31 -24.45 -3.17 4.34
N ASP A 32 -24.23 -2.33 3.32
CA ASP A 32 -25.14 -2.18 2.20
C ASP A 32 -24.80 -3.16 1.05
N LYS A 33 -25.59 -3.12 -0.04
CA LYS A 33 -25.39 -3.99 -1.21
C LYS A 33 -24.00 -3.83 -1.85
N ALA A 34 -23.38 -2.66 -1.75
CA ALA A 34 -22.02 -2.47 -2.26
C ALA A 34 -21.02 -3.23 -1.37
N GLY A 35 -21.10 -3.11 -0.04
CA GLY A 35 -20.27 -3.88 0.87
C GLY A 35 -20.45 -5.39 0.72
N GLU A 36 -21.68 -5.87 0.55
CA GLU A 36 -21.96 -7.27 0.27
C GLU A 36 -21.28 -7.73 -1.03
N PHE A 37 -21.42 -6.95 -2.11
CA PHE A 37 -20.79 -7.24 -3.40
C PHE A 37 -19.25 -7.33 -3.26
N TYR A 38 -18.62 -6.36 -2.60
CA TYR A 38 -17.18 -6.38 -2.39
C TYR A 38 -16.73 -7.57 -1.55
N ARG A 39 -17.42 -7.87 -0.44
CA ARG A 39 -17.11 -9.06 0.37
C ARG A 39 -17.18 -10.34 -0.45
N GLN A 40 -18.28 -10.60 -1.11
CA GLN A 40 -18.42 -11.81 -1.90
C GLN A 40 -17.36 -11.91 -3.01
N THR A 41 -17.10 -10.81 -3.71
CA THR A 41 -16.13 -10.79 -4.80
C THR A 41 -14.71 -11.06 -4.30
N TYR A 42 -14.24 -10.31 -3.30
CA TYR A 42 -12.87 -10.41 -2.86
C TYR A 42 -12.58 -11.61 -1.97
N LEU A 43 -13.51 -12.03 -1.11
CA LEU A 43 -13.30 -13.22 -0.31
C LEU A 43 -13.27 -14.49 -1.17
N ASN A 44 -14.10 -14.58 -2.22
CA ASN A 44 -13.99 -15.66 -3.20
C ASN A 44 -12.70 -15.58 -4.01
N LEU A 45 -12.23 -14.37 -4.35
CA LEU A 45 -10.93 -14.19 -5.00
C LEU A 45 -9.79 -14.66 -4.11
N PHE A 46 -9.81 -14.35 -2.82
CA PHE A 46 -8.79 -14.79 -1.85
C PHE A 46 -8.76 -16.31 -1.74
N SER A 47 -9.92 -16.94 -1.62
CA SER A 47 -10.03 -18.41 -1.68
C SER A 47 -9.44 -18.95 -2.98
N TYR A 48 -9.85 -18.40 -4.12
CA TYR A 48 -9.40 -18.85 -5.43
C TYR A 48 -7.86 -18.77 -5.57
N VAL A 49 -7.25 -17.62 -5.29
CA VAL A 49 -5.80 -17.43 -5.47
C VAL A 49 -5.00 -18.30 -4.51
N SER A 50 -5.46 -18.49 -3.27
CA SER A 50 -4.79 -19.37 -2.31
C SER A 50 -4.80 -20.83 -2.74
N ASN A 51 -5.86 -21.26 -3.42
CA ASN A 51 -5.99 -22.63 -3.95
C ASN A 51 -5.25 -22.84 -5.26
N ARG A 52 -4.84 -21.76 -5.97
CA ARG A 52 -4.06 -21.88 -7.23
C ARG A 52 -2.56 -21.93 -7.00
N ILE A 53 -2.10 -21.81 -5.80
CA ILE A 53 -0.71 -22.08 -5.41
C ILE A 53 -0.64 -23.55 -4.91
N PRO A 54 0.28 -24.39 -5.43
CA PRO A 54 1.35 -24.07 -6.41
C PRO A 54 1.00 -24.31 -7.89
N GLU A 55 -0.27 -24.55 -8.24
CA GLU A 55 -0.68 -24.94 -9.60
C GLU A 55 -0.26 -23.90 -10.67
N ILE A 56 -0.44 -22.61 -10.38
CA ILE A 56 -0.11 -21.52 -11.32
C ILE A 56 1.26 -20.92 -11.00
N SER A 57 1.61 -20.82 -9.73
CA SER A 57 2.86 -20.21 -9.26
C SER A 57 3.24 -20.77 -7.90
N ASP A 58 4.53 -20.90 -7.65
CA ASP A 58 5.05 -21.31 -6.32
C ASP A 58 5.12 -20.12 -5.35
N GLU A 59 5.20 -18.88 -5.88
CA GLU A 59 5.34 -17.68 -5.07
C GLU A 59 4.14 -16.75 -5.22
N LEU A 60 3.57 -16.35 -4.08
CA LEU A 60 2.36 -15.52 -4.02
C LEU A 60 2.54 -14.13 -4.66
N TYR A 61 3.74 -13.52 -4.57
CA TYR A 61 3.99 -12.19 -5.15
C TYR A 61 3.85 -12.17 -6.68
N ARG A 62 4.09 -13.30 -7.37
CA ARG A 62 3.93 -13.40 -8.84
C ARG A 62 2.47 -13.29 -9.25
N ILE A 63 1.54 -13.76 -8.42
CA ILE A 63 0.10 -13.61 -8.67
C ILE A 63 -0.28 -12.13 -8.56
N ASP A 64 0.22 -11.44 -7.54
CA ASP A 64 0.00 -10.01 -7.36
C ASP A 64 0.59 -9.19 -8.53
N ASP A 65 1.81 -9.50 -8.95
CA ASP A 65 2.46 -8.85 -10.09
C ASP A 65 1.71 -9.12 -11.41
N ALA A 66 1.21 -10.35 -11.60
CA ALA A 66 0.42 -10.68 -12.78
C ALA A 66 -0.89 -9.86 -12.85
N MET A 67 -1.55 -9.63 -11.71
CA MET A 67 -2.75 -8.78 -11.66
C MET A 67 -2.42 -7.31 -11.93
N ARG A 68 -1.30 -6.81 -11.43
CA ARG A 68 -0.83 -5.45 -11.76
C ARG A 68 -0.49 -5.31 -13.24
N ALA A 69 0.30 -6.23 -13.79
CA ALA A 69 0.75 -6.17 -15.18
C ALA A 69 -0.37 -6.44 -16.19
N GLY A 70 -1.26 -7.41 -15.90
CA GLY A 70 -2.29 -7.85 -16.82
C GLY A 70 -3.58 -7.02 -16.77
N PHE A 71 -3.94 -6.47 -15.62
CA PHE A 71 -5.21 -5.79 -15.39
C PHE A 71 -5.08 -4.37 -14.86
N ALA A 72 -3.85 -3.84 -14.78
CA ALA A 72 -3.54 -2.51 -14.24
C ALA A 72 -4.10 -2.28 -12.81
N TRP A 73 -4.09 -3.31 -11.97
CA TRP A 73 -4.46 -3.17 -10.57
C TRP A 73 -3.35 -2.44 -9.80
N GLU A 74 -3.73 -1.59 -8.87
CA GLU A 74 -2.77 -0.93 -7.97
C GLU A 74 -2.24 -1.89 -6.90
N MET A 75 -3.06 -2.87 -6.48
CA MET A 75 -2.72 -3.88 -5.49
C MET A 75 -3.14 -5.26 -5.99
N GLY A 76 -2.28 -6.27 -5.77
CA GLY A 76 -2.64 -7.64 -6.05
C GLY A 76 -3.52 -8.26 -4.96
N PRO A 77 -4.06 -9.47 -5.21
CA PRO A 77 -4.99 -10.15 -4.29
C PRO A 77 -4.45 -10.35 -2.88
N PHE A 78 -3.20 -10.77 -2.72
CA PHE A 78 -2.59 -10.99 -1.42
C PHE A 78 -2.29 -9.68 -0.68
N GLU A 79 -1.92 -8.62 -1.40
CA GLU A 79 -1.78 -7.28 -0.81
C GLU A 79 -3.12 -6.70 -0.35
N ILE A 80 -4.20 -6.93 -1.11
CA ILE A 80 -5.55 -6.53 -0.71
C ILE A 80 -5.98 -7.33 0.54
N TRP A 81 -5.65 -8.62 0.59
CA TRP A 81 -5.94 -9.45 1.74
C TRP A 81 -5.21 -8.94 2.99
N ASP A 82 -3.92 -8.63 2.89
CA ASP A 82 -3.16 -7.98 3.97
C ASP A 82 -3.79 -6.66 4.41
N ALA A 83 -4.26 -5.83 3.45
CA ALA A 83 -4.92 -4.57 3.78
C ALA A 83 -6.22 -4.75 4.56
N VAL A 84 -6.97 -5.81 4.29
CA VAL A 84 -8.19 -6.20 5.03
C VAL A 84 -7.84 -6.82 6.39
N GLY A 85 -6.69 -7.48 6.47
CA GLY A 85 -6.22 -8.27 7.60
C GLY A 85 -6.61 -9.74 7.50
N LEU A 86 -5.63 -10.63 7.71
CA LEU A 86 -5.81 -12.08 7.55
C LEU A 86 -6.94 -12.63 8.43
N ASP A 87 -6.89 -12.38 9.73
CA ASP A 87 -7.87 -12.88 10.69
C ASP A 87 -9.28 -12.35 10.41
N ASN A 88 -9.38 -11.07 10.05
CA ASN A 88 -10.64 -10.43 9.70
C ASN A 88 -11.25 -11.04 8.43
N ALA A 89 -10.46 -11.21 7.38
CA ALA A 89 -10.91 -11.85 6.15
C ALA A 89 -11.29 -13.32 6.38
N LYS A 90 -10.50 -14.06 7.18
CA LYS A 90 -10.78 -15.44 7.55
C LYS A 90 -12.14 -15.56 8.26
N SER A 91 -12.40 -14.73 9.27
CA SER A 91 -13.69 -14.71 9.96
C SER A 91 -14.86 -14.43 9.00
N MET A 92 -14.70 -13.46 8.09
CA MET A 92 -15.74 -13.18 7.06
C MET A 92 -15.93 -14.34 6.10
N MET A 93 -14.87 -15.09 5.75
CA MET A 93 -14.96 -16.27 4.87
C MET A 93 -15.69 -17.41 5.56
N GLU A 94 -15.38 -17.67 6.84
CA GLU A 94 -16.07 -18.66 7.68
C GLU A 94 -17.57 -18.36 7.78
N ASP A 95 -17.95 -17.09 8.02
CA ASP A 95 -19.34 -16.65 8.07
C ASP A 95 -20.11 -16.89 6.75
N LEU A 96 -19.40 -16.86 5.62
CA LEU A 96 -19.99 -17.10 4.28
C LEU A 96 -19.82 -18.54 3.80
N GLY A 97 -19.20 -19.42 4.57
CA GLY A 97 -18.91 -20.80 4.18
C GLY A 97 -17.90 -20.90 3.01
N ILE A 98 -17.01 -19.94 2.88
CA ILE A 98 -15.95 -19.93 1.86
C ILE A 98 -14.73 -20.65 2.44
N GLU A 99 -14.30 -21.70 1.77
CA GLU A 99 -13.14 -22.49 2.19
C GLU A 99 -11.82 -21.75 1.90
N ILE A 100 -10.87 -21.90 2.82
CA ILE A 100 -9.52 -21.36 2.73
C ILE A 100 -8.55 -22.53 2.56
N ASN A 101 -7.49 -22.35 1.77
CA ASN A 101 -6.47 -23.39 1.63
C ASN A 101 -5.71 -23.57 2.97
N SER A 102 -5.41 -24.81 3.31
CA SER A 102 -4.81 -25.20 4.60
C SER A 102 -3.46 -24.53 4.91
N TRP A 103 -2.67 -24.14 3.90
CA TRP A 103 -1.41 -23.45 4.12
C TRP A 103 -1.60 -22.06 4.77
N ILE A 104 -2.76 -21.40 4.55
CA ILE A 104 -3.11 -20.15 5.24
C ILE A 104 -3.30 -20.41 6.74
N ASP A 105 -4.02 -21.48 7.10
CA ASP A 105 -4.21 -21.85 8.50
C ASP A 105 -2.89 -22.22 9.18
N GLU A 106 -2.02 -22.93 8.46
CA GLU A 106 -0.67 -23.23 8.94
C GLU A 106 0.13 -21.94 9.16
N MET A 107 0.11 -21.00 8.24
CA MET A 107 0.79 -19.71 8.36
C MET A 107 0.32 -18.94 9.59
N ILE A 108 -0.99 -18.80 9.78
CA ILE A 108 -1.58 -18.10 10.92
C ILE A 108 -1.21 -18.81 12.23
N SER A 109 -1.19 -20.15 12.27
CA SER A 109 -0.85 -20.92 13.47
C SER A 109 0.58 -20.72 13.95
N THR A 110 1.49 -20.28 13.07
CA THR A 110 2.86 -19.92 13.42
C THR A 110 3.02 -18.48 13.92
N GLY A 111 1.92 -17.73 14.04
CA GLY A 111 1.92 -16.33 14.47
C GLY A 111 2.19 -15.33 13.35
N ILE A 112 2.21 -15.79 12.10
CA ILE A 112 2.37 -14.92 10.91
C ILE A 112 1.00 -14.35 10.56
N THR A 113 0.91 -13.02 10.50
CA THR A 113 -0.36 -12.28 10.32
C THR A 113 -0.47 -11.51 9.01
N SER A 114 0.54 -11.62 8.12
CA SER A 114 0.54 -10.94 6.82
C SER A 114 1.31 -11.74 5.77
N PHE A 115 0.96 -11.59 4.51
CA PHE A 115 1.70 -12.18 3.38
C PHE A 115 2.97 -11.41 3.06
N TYR A 116 2.94 -10.10 3.32
CA TYR A 116 4.08 -9.20 3.10
C TYR A 116 4.47 -8.50 4.38
N LYS A 117 5.75 -8.20 4.52
CA LYS A 117 6.29 -7.28 5.52
C LYS A 117 7.42 -6.47 4.91
N VAL A 118 7.78 -5.39 5.57
CA VAL A 118 9.01 -4.65 5.29
C VAL A 118 9.98 -4.90 6.44
N GLU A 119 11.23 -5.20 6.12
CA GLU A 119 12.28 -5.41 7.09
C GLU A 119 13.58 -4.81 6.56
N GLY A 120 14.14 -3.84 7.30
CA GLY A 120 15.33 -3.11 6.87
C GLY A 120 15.18 -2.38 5.52
N GLY A 121 13.98 -1.89 5.19
CA GLY A 121 13.68 -1.23 3.92
C GLY A 121 13.44 -2.20 2.74
N VAL A 122 13.51 -3.51 2.97
CA VAL A 122 13.29 -4.53 1.93
C VAL A 122 11.89 -5.12 2.06
N LYS A 123 11.13 -5.13 0.95
CA LYS A 123 9.84 -5.82 0.89
C LYS A 123 10.05 -7.31 0.86
N MET A 124 9.47 -8.01 1.83
CA MET A 124 9.51 -9.45 2.00
C MET A 124 8.14 -10.05 1.69
N TYR A 125 8.11 -11.27 1.17
CA TYR A 125 6.90 -12.06 1.00
C TYR A 125 7.00 -13.38 1.78
N TYR A 126 5.86 -13.92 2.21
CA TYR A 126 5.80 -15.24 2.83
C TYR A 126 6.02 -16.34 1.79
N ASP A 127 7.11 -17.08 1.96
CA ASP A 127 7.44 -18.24 1.13
C ASP A 127 6.83 -19.51 1.73
N ILE A 128 5.83 -20.04 1.05
CA ILE A 128 5.03 -21.18 1.55
C ILE A 128 5.88 -22.42 1.81
N PRO A 129 6.80 -22.83 0.89
CA PRO A 129 7.61 -24.02 1.12
C PRO A 129 8.53 -23.93 2.35
N THR A 130 9.14 -22.78 2.58
CA THR A 130 10.07 -22.60 3.71
C THR A 130 9.39 -22.07 4.98
N LYS A 131 8.10 -21.70 4.91
CA LYS A 131 7.30 -21.12 6.00
C LYS A 131 7.99 -19.91 6.64
N SER A 132 8.64 -19.09 5.84
CA SER A 132 9.41 -17.92 6.27
C SER A 132 9.33 -16.80 5.25
N TYR A 133 9.73 -15.60 5.68
CA TYR A 133 9.77 -14.47 4.75
C TYR A 133 11.06 -14.48 3.93
N LYS A 134 10.91 -14.17 2.64
CA LYS A 134 12.01 -13.97 1.68
C LYS A 134 11.88 -12.61 1.00
N PRO A 135 13.00 -11.98 0.60
CA PRO A 135 12.96 -10.77 -0.20
C PRO A 135 12.19 -10.98 -1.51
N VAL A 136 11.33 -10.02 -1.89
CA VAL A 136 10.74 -10.01 -3.22
C VAL A 136 11.85 -9.74 -4.24
N PRO A 137 12.09 -10.67 -5.20
CA PRO A 137 13.19 -10.52 -6.15
C PRO A 137 13.05 -9.27 -7.02
N GLY A 138 14.19 -8.63 -7.32
CA GLY A 138 14.26 -7.46 -8.21
C GLY A 138 13.90 -6.11 -7.55
N LEU A 139 13.45 -6.10 -6.30
CA LEU A 139 13.15 -4.85 -5.58
C LEU A 139 14.35 -4.31 -4.77
N ASN A 140 15.37 -5.12 -4.57
CA ASN A 140 16.58 -4.75 -3.81
C ASN A 140 17.53 -3.80 -4.58
N GLU A 141 17.29 -3.58 -5.87
CA GLU A 141 18.05 -2.64 -6.70
C GLU A 141 17.44 -1.22 -6.70
N PHE A 142 16.28 -1.04 -6.07
CA PHE A 142 15.55 0.21 -6.02
C PHE A 142 15.26 0.63 -4.59
N ILE A 143 15.38 1.92 -4.32
CA ILE A 143 14.88 2.52 -3.08
C ILE A 143 13.39 2.80 -3.28
N LEU A 144 12.54 2.05 -2.58
CA LEU A 144 11.10 2.28 -2.54
C LEU A 144 10.78 3.09 -1.28
N LEU A 145 10.32 4.32 -1.43
CA LEU A 145 10.04 5.21 -0.30
C LEU A 145 8.98 4.64 0.64
N ASP A 146 7.98 3.94 0.09
CA ASP A 146 6.97 3.26 0.91
C ASP A 146 7.57 2.25 1.90
N ASN A 147 8.69 1.62 1.56
CA ASN A 147 9.39 0.69 2.45
C ASN A 147 10.18 1.40 3.56
N LEU A 148 10.44 2.69 3.43
CA LEU A 148 11.24 3.46 4.38
C LEU A 148 10.38 4.25 5.37
N ARG A 149 9.06 4.37 5.13
CA ARG A 149 8.17 5.29 5.85
C ARG A 149 8.13 5.07 7.37
N GLU A 150 8.24 3.83 7.82
CA GLU A 150 8.13 3.49 9.25
C GLU A 150 9.48 3.56 9.97
N GLU A 151 10.58 3.16 9.30
CA GLU A 151 11.88 2.98 9.95
C GLU A 151 12.86 4.13 9.73
N LYS A 152 12.70 4.87 8.63
CA LYS A 152 13.69 5.85 8.13
C LYS A 152 13.19 7.28 8.08
N LEU A 153 12.03 7.55 8.65
CA LEU A 153 11.47 8.90 8.72
C LEU A 153 12.30 9.76 9.67
N VAL A 154 12.86 10.85 9.14
CA VAL A 154 13.64 11.85 9.91
C VAL A 154 12.76 13.00 10.33
N TRP A 155 11.90 13.49 9.43
CA TRP A 155 11.01 14.61 9.67
C TRP A 155 9.81 14.58 8.73
N SER A 156 8.69 15.17 9.14
CA SER A 156 7.48 15.27 8.32
C SER A 156 6.61 16.44 8.73
N ASN A 157 5.85 16.98 7.77
CA ASN A 157 4.70 17.86 8.00
C ASN A 157 3.52 17.46 7.09
N SER A 158 2.51 18.30 6.94
CA SER A 158 1.32 18.01 6.13
C SER A 158 1.58 17.95 4.62
N GLY A 159 2.72 18.40 4.12
CA GLY A 159 3.02 18.48 2.69
C GLY A 159 4.29 17.78 2.24
N ALA A 160 5.20 17.43 3.17
CA ALA A 160 6.48 16.81 2.85
C ALA A 160 6.98 15.89 3.96
N SER A 161 7.77 14.89 3.58
CA SER A 161 8.46 13.98 4.49
C SER A 161 9.92 13.82 4.08
N LEU A 162 10.82 13.72 5.06
CA LEU A 162 12.25 13.57 4.89
C LEU A 162 12.70 12.22 5.42
N PHE A 163 13.38 11.45 4.60
CA PHE A 163 13.85 10.10 4.91
C PHE A 163 15.36 9.99 4.81
N ASP A 164 15.97 9.23 5.71
CA ASP A 164 17.34 8.75 5.56
C ASP A 164 17.34 7.52 4.63
N ILE A 165 17.83 7.69 3.42
CA ILE A 165 17.88 6.62 2.41
C ILE A 165 19.17 5.81 2.43
N GLY A 166 20.04 6.04 3.42
CA GLY A 166 21.34 5.40 3.56
C GLY A 166 22.48 6.20 2.94
N ASP A 167 23.70 5.73 3.14
CA ASP A 167 24.95 6.31 2.61
C ASP A 167 25.13 7.81 2.92
N GLY A 168 24.51 8.30 3.99
CA GLY A 168 24.53 9.71 4.36
C GLY A 168 23.70 10.60 3.44
N VAL A 169 22.70 10.06 2.77
CA VAL A 169 21.82 10.80 1.84
C VAL A 169 20.41 10.90 2.40
N LEU A 170 19.85 12.10 2.35
CA LEU A 170 18.45 12.38 2.66
C LEU A 170 17.62 12.36 1.37
N ASN A 171 16.36 11.89 1.47
CA ASN A 171 15.34 12.08 0.43
C ASN A 171 14.17 12.90 0.97
N LEU A 172 13.88 14.01 0.32
CA LEU A 172 12.67 14.79 0.57
C LEU A 172 11.58 14.40 -0.42
N GLU A 173 10.45 13.87 0.09
CA GLU A 173 9.27 13.50 -0.66
C GLU A 173 8.16 14.51 -0.42
N PHE A 174 7.45 14.94 -1.47
CA PHE A 174 6.23 15.73 -1.37
C PHE A 174 5.02 14.80 -1.38
N HIS A 175 4.04 15.09 -0.51
CA HIS A 175 2.78 14.35 -0.46
C HIS A 175 1.56 15.27 -0.28
N SER A 176 1.69 16.53 -0.65
CA SER A 176 0.55 17.42 -0.84
C SER A 176 -0.32 16.97 -2.01
N LYS A 177 -1.56 17.46 -2.10
CA LYS A 177 -2.43 17.11 -3.23
C LYS A 177 -1.76 17.44 -4.57
N MET A 178 -1.58 16.43 -5.44
CA MET A 178 -0.86 16.50 -6.71
C MET A 178 0.60 16.99 -6.55
N ASN A 179 1.18 16.84 -5.39
CA ASN A 179 2.52 17.33 -5.05
C ASN A 179 2.72 18.83 -5.36
N THR A 180 1.66 19.64 -5.16
CA THR A 180 1.75 21.09 -5.34
C THR A 180 2.65 21.70 -4.27
N MET A 181 3.51 22.64 -4.68
CA MET A 181 4.42 23.33 -3.78
C MET A 181 3.69 24.45 -3.04
N GLY A 182 3.27 24.16 -1.81
CA GLY A 182 2.70 25.08 -0.83
C GLY A 182 3.73 25.49 0.22
N ALA A 183 3.29 26.23 1.25
CA ALA A 183 4.13 26.66 2.36
C ALA A 183 4.79 25.49 3.08
N GLU A 184 4.07 24.40 3.24
CA GLU A 184 4.52 23.18 3.91
C GLU A 184 5.66 22.51 3.17
N VAL A 185 5.58 22.47 1.82
CA VAL A 185 6.64 21.92 0.97
C VAL A 185 7.88 22.82 1.01
N ILE A 186 7.72 24.14 0.93
CA ILE A 186 8.84 25.10 1.03
C ILE A 186 9.51 25.00 2.41
N GLN A 187 8.74 24.86 3.49
CA GLN A 187 9.28 24.62 4.82
C GLN A 187 10.11 23.31 4.86
N GLY A 188 9.59 22.25 4.24
CA GLY A 188 10.29 20.97 4.13
C GLY A 188 11.60 21.08 3.36
N ILE A 189 11.62 21.81 2.24
CA ILE A 189 12.82 22.06 1.45
C ILE A 189 13.89 22.79 2.30
N ASN A 190 13.51 23.89 2.95
CA ASN A 190 14.44 24.64 3.78
C ASN A 190 15.02 23.80 4.93
N TYR A 191 14.13 23.06 5.63
CA TYR A 191 14.56 22.17 6.70
C TYR A 191 15.52 21.08 6.20
N ALA A 192 15.20 20.46 5.05
CA ALA A 192 16.04 19.42 4.47
C ALA A 192 17.42 19.93 4.05
N ILE A 193 17.50 21.15 3.49
CA ILE A 193 18.77 21.78 3.14
C ILE A 193 19.58 22.04 4.41
N ASP A 194 18.99 22.69 5.42
CA ASP A 194 19.69 23.02 6.67
C ASP A 194 20.23 21.78 7.40
N LEU A 195 19.50 20.66 7.34
CA LEU A 195 19.89 19.41 7.94
C LEU A 195 20.97 18.71 7.10
N ALA A 196 20.81 18.70 5.78
CA ALA A 196 21.77 18.07 4.88
C ALA A 196 23.14 18.73 4.97
N GLU A 197 23.19 20.06 5.03
CA GLU A 197 24.47 20.80 5.18
C GLU A 197 25.22 20.52 6.49
N LYS A 198 24.50 20.12 7.54
CA LYS A 198 25.09 19.89 8.88
C LYS A 198 25.50 18.45 9.13
N GLU A 199 24.72 17.50 8.66
CA GLU A 199 24.77 16.12 9.17
C GLU A 199 24.84 15.06 8.05
N TYR A 200 24.59 15.43 6.78
CA TYR A 200 24.50 14.47 5.68
C TYR A 200 25.44 14.85 4.53
N GLN A 201 25.64 13.93 3.61
CA GLN A 201 26.51 14.11 2.44
C GLN A 201 25.73 14.62 1.22
N GLY A 202 24.42 14.43 1.20
CA GLY A 202 23.59 14.80 0.07
C GLY A 202 22.11 14.85 0.39
N LEU A 203 21.39 15.57 -0.48
CA LEU A 203 19.93 15.66 -0.47
C LEU A 203 19.38 15.33 -1.85
N VAL A 204 18.46 14.40 -1.92
CA VAL A 204 17.66 14.08 -3.10
C VAL A 204 16.24 14.60 -2.88
N ILE A 205 15.63 15.15 -3.92
CA ILE A 205 14.18 15.45 -3.94
C ILE A 205 13.55 14.51 -4.93
N ALA A 206 12.84 13.51 -4.42
CA ALA A 206 12.20 12.50 -5.25
C ALA A 206 10.87 12.05 -4.61
N ASN A 207 9.88 11.86 -5.46
CA ASN A 207 8.53 11.49 -5.05
C ASN A 207 8.15 10.13 -5.63
N GLU A 208 7.53 9.30 -4.81
CA GLU A 208 6.87 8.08 -5.26
C GLU A 208 5.40 8.40 -5.56
N GLY A 209 5.09 8.71 -6.82
CA GLY A 209 3.76 9.13 -7.22
C GLY A 209 3.63 9.37 -8.72
N ALA A 210 2.39 9.58 -9.20
CA ALA A 210 2.09 9.79 -10.61
C ALA A 210 2.73 11.05 -11.20
N ASN A 211 3.02 12.05 -10.37
CA ASN A 211 3.62 13.33 -10.78
C ASN A 211 4.69 13.74 -9.77
N PHE A 212 5.80 14.28 -10.26
CA PHE A 212 6.79 14.89 -9.38
C PHE A 212 6.18 16.10 -8.65
N SER A 213 5.59 17.04 -9.38
CA SER A 213 4.84 18.17 -8.84
C SER A 213 3.95 18.79 -9.93
N ALA A 214 2.76 19.23 -9.55
CA ALA A 214 1.90 20.07 -10.42
C ALA A 214 2.30 21.57 -10.39
N GLY A 215 3.41 21.90 -9.75
CA GLY A 215 3.92 23.27 -9.64
C GLY A 215 3.42 24.01 -8.39
N ALA A 216 3.51 25.35 -8.42
CA ALA A 216 3.17 26.18 -7.26
C ALA A 216 1.68 26.12 -6.92
N ASN A 217 1.38 26.18 -5.63
CA ASN A 217 0.00 26.35 -5.13
C ASN A 217 -0.47 27.78 -5.43
N LEU A 218 -1.36 27.90 -6.42
CA LEU A 218 -1.87 29.20 -6.88
C LEU A 218 -2.58 30.01 -5.77
N GLY A 219 -3.17 29.32 -4.78
CA GLY A 219 -3.79 30.00 -3.64
C GLY A 219 -2.77 30.79 -2.80
N MET A 220 -1.49 30.36 -2.77
CA MET A 220 -0.42 31.10 -2.08
C MET A 220 0.10 32.30 -2.87
N LEU A 221 -0.02 32.29 -4.19
CA LEU A 221 0.46 33.39 -5.03
C LEU A 221 -0.51 34.60 -5.01
N LEU A 222 -1.72 34.40 -4.48
CA LEU A 222 -2.77 35.41 -4.40
C LEU A 222 -2.91 36.03 -2.99
N MET A 223 -2.12 35.60 -2.04
CA MET A 223 -2.03 36.13 -0.67
C MET A 223 -0.79 37.00 -0.50
#